data_0ad394c689c61574521295426782b26b
#
_entry.id   0ad394c689c61574521295426782b26b
#
_cell.length_a   1.000
_cell.length_b   1.000
_cell.length_c   1.000
_cell.angle_alpha   90.00
_cell.angle_beta   90.00
_cell.angle_gamma   90.00
#
_symmetry.space_group_name_H-M   'P 1'
#
loop_
_entity.id
_entity.type
_entity.pdbx_description
1 polymer ?
#
loop_
_entity_poly.entity_id
_entity_poly.type
_entity_poly.pdbx_seq_one_letter_code
_entity_poly.pdbx_strand_id
1 'polypeptide(L)'
;MKHIIKYIAYSTLCAVVLLVSSCDTDVEPVKINQSGIEHQNPELYKNYLAGIRAYKASNHKVMMAWFDNSQTVPFTQAQHINAVPDSVDYVVLTNPGMVTEQMMQEIAEVRSQKGTKVVFQISFDALKMAYETQKKAFMAKPENANKKFRDFNGFLVDTVNTQLHFIDKYNYDGVIMDFNAKLTYYLTDAEKAEAIALENDFLGISKDWKERHKDKELIMMGRPQHVTDKSLFAQARYLVIPTQDEKSVSGVDYFVRRALVEGVPTDKFVVLANNKSIDETDTKTGYWGKSLAMYGIAKYVASDHTGYTCAGMGLLSANVDYYNASFTYPNLRKVISIINPTVKE
;
A
#
# COMPACT_ATOMS: atom_id res chain seq x y z
N MET A 1 -63.30 -12.74 -48.29
CA MET A 1 -62.46 -11.63 -47.73
C MET A 1 -62.95 -11.11 -46.39
N LYS A 2 -64.26 -10.87 -46.17
CA LYS A 2 -64.71 -10.27 -44.89
C LYS A 2 -64.45 -11.16 -43.64
N HIS A 3 -64.42 -12.46 -43.75
CA HIS A 3 -64.15 -13.36 -42.61
C HIS A 3 -62.70 -13.46 -42.22
N ILE A 4 -61.81 -13.38 -43.21
CA ILE A 4 -60.35 -13.44 -42.97
C ILE A 4 -59.89 -12.19 -42.22
N ILE A 5 -60.44 -11.02 -42.55
CA ILE A 5 -60.09 -9.74 -41.86
C ILE A 5 -60.53 -9.74 -40.39
N LYS A 6 -61.69 -10.41 -40.07
CA LYS A 6 -62.11 -10.56 -38.67
C LYS A 6 -61.17 -11.43 -37.83
N TYR A 7 -60.70 -12.54 -38.38
CA TYR A 7 -59.76 -13.40 -37.66
C TYR A 7 -58.37 -12.75 -37.45
N ILE A 8 -57.90 -11.97 -38.41
CA ILE A 8 -56.65 -11.18 -38.28
C ILE A 8 -56.83 -10.09 -37.20
N ALA A 9 -57.98 -9.40 -37.14
CA ALA A 9 -58.29 -8.39 -36.14
C ALA A 9 -58.39 -8.98 -34.70
N TYR A 10 -58.96 -10.17 -34.56
CA TYR A 10 -59.04 -10.85 -33.26
C TYR A 10 -57.68 -11.42 -32.81
N SER A 11 -56.87 -11.94 -33.73
CA SER A 11 -55.55 -12.42 -33.40
C SER A 11 -54.59 -11.27 -32.99
N THR A 12 -54.70 -10.12 -33.65
CA THR A 12 -53.90 -8.93 -33.30
C THR A 12 -54.36 -8.34 -31.94
N LEU A 13 -55.66 -8.36 -31.64
CA LEU A 13 -56.18 -7.89 -30.36
C LEU A 13 -55.74 -8.79 -29.19
N CYS A 14 -55.77 -10.13 -29.36
CA CYS A 14 -55.25 -11.07 -28.36
C CYS A 14 -53.74 -10.94 -28.16
N ALA A 15 -52.96 -10.69 -29.20
CA ALA A 15 -51.53 -10.46 -29.09
C ALA A 15 -51.15 -9.16 -28.33
N VAL A 16 -51.95 -8.11 -28.53
CA VAL A 16 -51.76 -6.82 -27.82
C VAL A 16 -52.15 -6.96 -26.33
N VAL A 17 -53.19 -7.72 -25.99
CA VAL A 17 -53.58 -7.96 -24.58
C VAL A 17 -52.55 -8.81 -23.83
N LEU A 18 -51.86 -9.71 -24.52
CA LEU A 18 -50.79 -10.51 -23.91
C LEU A 18 -49.49 -9.72 -23.69
N LEU A 19 -49.28 -8.60 -24.38
CA LEU A 19 -48.12 -7.74 -24.20
C LEU A 19 -48.26 -6.73 -23.05
N VAL A 20 -49.48 -6.49 -22.53
CA VAL A 20 -49.68 -5.61 -21.38
C VAL A 20 -49.87 -6.36 -20.05
N SER A 21 -49.87 -7.69 -20.03
CA SER A 21 -49.70 -8.49 -18.82
C SER A 21 -48.22 -8.78 -18.55
N SER A 22 -47.36 -7.81 -18.79
CA SER A 22 -46.04 -7.80 -18.16
C SER A 22 -46.28 -7.72 -16.66
N CYS A 23 -45.95 -8.79 -15.94
CA CYS A 23 -45.95 -8.81 -14.50
C CYS A 23 -45.26 -7.55 -14.02
N ASP A 24 -46.06 -6.68 -13.45
CA ASP A 24 -45.55 -5.69 -12.50
C ASP A 24 -45.14 -6.50 -11.26
N THR A 25 -43.95 -7.13 -11.35
CA THR A 25 -43.28 -7.54 -10.17
C THR A 25 -42.78 -6.24 -9.58
N ASP A 26 -43.61 -5.58 -8.80
CA ASP A 26 -43.20 -4.66 -7.77
C ASP A 26 -42.30 -5.46 -6.81
N VAL A 27 -41.04 -5.70 -7.26
CA VAL A 27 -39.95 -6.01 -6.37
C VAL A 27 -39.66 -4.67 -5.71
N GLU A 28 -40.46 -4.31 -4.71
CA GLU A 28 -40.01 -3.30 -3.76
C GLU A 28 -38.59 -3.74 -3.33
N PRO A 29 -37.55 -2.93 -3.57
CA PRO A 29 -36.24 -3.28 -3.05
C PRO A 29 -36.42 -3.38 -1.55
N VAL A 30 -36.37 -4.61 -1.03
CA VAL A 30 -36.29 -4.83 0.41
C VAL A 30 -35.06 -4.06 0.83
N LYS A 31 -35.28 -2.85 1.36
CA LYS A 31 -34.22 -2.13 2.07
C LYS A 31 -33.87 -3.00 3.26
N ILE A 32 -32.92 -3.92 3.05
CA ILE A 32 -32.28 -4.62 4.14
C ILE A 32 -31.46 -3.54 4.85
N ASN A 33 -32.10 -2.84 5.77
CA ASN A 33 -31.44 -2.02 6.76
C ASN A 33 -30.76 -2.99 7.73
N GLN A 34 -29.71 -3.68 7.28
CA GLN A 34 -28.76 -4.25 8.20
C GLN A 34 -28.06 -3.03 8.84
N SER A 35 -28.58 -2.62 9.99
CA SER A 35 -27.83 -1.69 10.82
C SER A 35 -26.45 -2.29 11.07
N GLY A 36 -25.41 -1.58 10.70
CA GLY A 36 -24.03 -2.00 10.96
C GLY A 36 -23.86 -2.30 12.45
N ILE A 37 -22.80 -3.04 12.80
CA ILE A 37 -22.51 -3.43 14.19
C ILE A 37 -22.44 -2.21 15.13
N GLU A 38 -22.05 -1.06 14.61
CA GLU A 38 -22.02 0.24 15.28
C GLU A 38 -23.40 0.70 15.77
N HIS A 39 -24.46 0.29 15.08
CA HIS A 39 -25.85 0.64 15.41
C HIS A 39 -26.54 -0.46 16.22
N GLN A 40 -26.10 -1.72 16.11
CA GLN A 40 -26.67 -2.83 16.85
C GLN A 40 -26.30 -2.78 18.34
N ASN A 41 -25.04 -2.45 18.66
CA ASN A 41 -24.53 -2.27 20.01
C ASN A 41 -23.45 -1.17 20.04
N PRO A 42 -23.85 0.12 20.07
CA PRO A 42 -22.90 1.23 19.99
C PRO A 42 -21.86 1.24 21.12
N GLU A 43 -22.23 0.82 22.35
CA GLU A 43 -21.32 0.82 23.48
C GLU A 43 -20.25 -0.29 23.35
N LEU A 44 -20.65 -1.48 22.91
CA LEU A 44 -19.73 -2.57 22.63
C LEU A 44 -18.76 -2.21 21.49
N TYR A 45 -19.28 -1.58 20.44
CA TYR A 45 -18.47 -1.14 19.31
C TYR A 45 -17.46 -0.06 19.72
N LYS A 46 -17.87 0.92 20.54
CA LYS A 46 -16.98 1.93 21.10
C LYS A 46 -15.86 1.32 21.94
N ASN A 47 -16.18 0.34 22.78
CA ASN A 47 -15.21 -0.38 23.59
C ASN A 47 -14.25 -1.21 22.74
N TYR A 48 -14.74 -1.85 21.70
CA TYR A 48 -13.92 -2.55 20.71
C TYR A 48 -12.91 -1.60 20.04
N LEU A 49 -13.34 -0.45 19.54
CA LEU A 49 -12.45 0.54 18.93
C LEU A 49 -11.43 1.11 19.91
N ALA A 50 -11.81 1.29 21.17
CA ALA A 50 -10.88 1.69 22.23
C ALA A 50 -9.81 0.60 22.46
N GLY A 51 -10.20 -0.68 22.45
CA GLY A 51 -9.29 -1.81 22.51
C GLY A 51 -8.30 -1.86 21.34
N ILE A 52 -8.77 -1.61 20.09
CA ILE A 52 -7.91 -1.55 18.92
C ILE A 52 -6.88 -0.42 19.03
N ARG A 53 -7.29 0.78 19.48
CA ARG A 53 -6.34 1.89 19.68
C ARG A 53 -5.34 1.59 20.80
N ALA A 54 -5.77 0.96 21.88
CA ALA A 54 -4.89 0.55 22.98
C ALA A 54 -3.87 -0.51 22.51
N TYR A 55 -4.30 -1.49 21.70
CA TYR A 55 -3.42 -2.46 21.07
C TYR A 55 -2.33 -1.76 20.22
N LYS A 56 -2.72 -0.83 19.35
CA LYS A 56 -1.76 -0.10 18.49
C LYS A 56 -0.82 0.82 19.26
N ALA A 57 -1.20 1.26 20.44
CA ALA A 57 -0.35 2.04 21.34
C ALA A 57 0.59 1.14 22.18
N SER A 58 0.35 -0.16 22.25
CA SER A 58 1.18 -1.10 22.98
C SER A 58 2.42 -1.55 22.19
N ASN A 59 3.34 -2.25 22.85
CA ASN A 59 4.48 -2.85 22.16
C ASN A 59 4.01 -4.12 21.42
N HIS A 60 4.04 -4.08 20.09
CA HIS A 60 3.68 -5.18 19.21
C HIS A 60 4.45 -5.10 17.89
N LYS A 61 4.40 -6.14 17.08
CA LYS A 61 4.98 -6.16 15.73
C LYS A 61 4.03 -5.44 14.78
N VAL A 62 4.49 -4.36 14.14
CA VAL A 62 3.63 -3.56 13.25
C VAL A 62 3.32 -4.28 11.94
N MET A 63 2.12 -4.06 11.43
CA MET A 63 1.68 -4.52 10.12
C MET A 63 1.45 -3.33 9.20
N MET A 64 2.17 -3.31 8.07
CA MET A 64 2.02 -2.32 7.00
C MET A 64 1.35 -2.96 5.79
N ALA A 65 0.32 -2.33 5.25
CA ALA A 65 -0.43 -2.81 4.08
C ALA A 65 -0.25 -1.83 2.91
N TRP A 66 0.48 -2.25 1.86
CA TRP A 66 0.54 -1.48 0.62
C TRP A 66 -0.78 -1.64 -0.14
N PHE A 67 -1.43 -0.53 -0.36
CA PHE A 67 -2.78 -0.44 -0.87
C PHE A 67 -2.81 0.33 -2.18
N ASP A 68 -3.29 -0.32 -3.25
CA ASP A 68 -3.49 0.33 -4.54
C ASP A 68 -4.76 1.19 -4.51
N ASN A 69 -4.57 2.50 -4.59
CA ASN A 69 -5.63 3.51 -4.68
C ASN A 69 -5.70 4.15 -6.08
N SER A 70 -5.35 3.40 -7.13
CA SER A 70 -5.41 3.89 -8.52
C SER A 70 -6.84 4.13 -9.00
N GLN A 71 -7.83 3.45 -8.40
CA GLN A 71 -9.24 3.67 -8.68
C GLN A 71 -9.79 4.84 -7.88
N THR A 72 -10.01 5.98 -8.53
CA THR A 72 -10.51 7.19 -7.89
C THR A 72 -12.00 7.11 -7.52
N VAL A 73 -12.76 6.24 -8.19
CA VAL A 73 -14.15 5.90 -7.86
C VAL A 73 -14.19 4.43 -7.49
N PRO A 74 -14.21 4.08 -6.19
CA PRO A 74 -14.32 2.70 -5.74
C PRO A 74 -15.65 2.09 -6.20
N PHE A 75 -15.59 0.93 -6.85
CA PHE A 75 -16.77 0.16 -7.23
C PHE A 75 -16.87 -1.18 -6.49
N THR A 76 -15.89 -1.49 -5.66
CA THR A 76 -15.90 -2.66 -4.76
C THR A 76 -15.35 -2.29 -3.40
N GLN A 77 -15.75 -3.02 -2.35
CA GLN A 77 -15.25 -2.81 -0.99
C GLN A 77 -13.72 -2.98 -0.86
N ALA A 78 -13.10 -3.79 -1.71
CA ALA A 78 -11.65 -3.97 -1.74
C ALA A 78 -10.86 -2.68 -2.05
N GLN A 79 -11.52 -1.67 -2.58
CA GLN A 79 -10.93 -0.40 -2.99
C GLN A 79 -11.11 0.70 -1.93
N HIS A 80 -11.75 0.38 -0.79
CA HIS A 80 -11.93 1.29 0.32
C HIS A 80 -10.83 1.11 1.38
N ILE A 81 -10.25 2.22 1.84
CA ILE A 81 -9.20 2.22 2.85
C ILE A 81 -9.73 1.69 4.19
N ASN A 82 -10.97 2.02 4.54
CA ASN A 82 -11.59 1.60 5.79
C ASN A 82 -11.99 0.11 5.83
N ALA A 83 -11.96 -0.59 4.67
CA ALA A 83 -12.18 -2.04 4.59
C ALA A 83 -10.97 -2.88 5.05
N VAL A 84 -9.78 -2.27 5.17
CA VAL A 84 -8.57 -2.94 5.66
C VAL A 84 -8.78 -3.42 7.11
N PRO A 85 -8.26 -4.61 7.50
CA PRO A 85 -8.41 -5.13 8.86
C PRO A 85 -7.99 -4.12 9.94
N ASP A 86 -8.76 -4.04 11.00
CA ASP A 86 -8.60 -3.01 12.04
C ASP A 86 -7.23 -3.07 12.76
N SER A 87 -6.61 -4.26 12.80
CA SER A 87 -5.28 -4.46 13.39
C SER A 87 -4.10 -4.06 12.49
N VAL A 88 -4.36 -3.53 11.26
CA VAL A 88 -3.31 -2.97 10.41
C VAL A 88 -2.89 -1.62 10.97
N ASP A 89 -1.58 -1.43 11.17
CA ASP A 89 -1.02 -0.21 11.75
C ASP A 89 -0.84 0.90 10.72
N TYR A 90 -0.38 0.52 9.53
CA TYR A 90 -0.12 1.45 8.44
C TYR A 90 -0.77 1.00 7.15
N VAL A 91 -1.52 1.88 6.52
CA VAL A 91 -1.91 1.76 5.10
C VAL A 91 -0.97 2.63 4.29
N VAL A 92 -0.29 2.01 3.32
CA VAL A 92 0.66 2.69 2.44
C VAL A 92 0.02 2.86 1.07
N LEU A 93 -0.37 4.08 0.72
CA LEU A 93 -0.97 4.37 -0.58
C LEU A 93 0.09 4.42 -1.68
N THR A 94 -0.16 3.71 -2.78
CA THR A 94 0.77 3.64 -3.92
C THR A 94 0.63 4.80 -4.91
N ASN A 95 -0.51 5.51 -4.88
CA ASN A 95 -0.79 6.64 -5.77
C ASN A 95 -1.11 7.91 -4.94
N PRO A 96 -0.10 8.57 -4.35
CA PRO A 96 -0.29 9.60 -3.34
C PRO A 96 -1.04 10.85 -3.81
N GLY A 97 -1.01 11.15 -5.11
CA GLY A 97 -1.71 12.28 -5.71
C GLY A 97 -3.16 11.99 -6.14
N MET A 98 -3.57 10.71 -6.10
CA MET A 98 -4.90 10.27 -6.57
C MET A 98 -5.89 10.08 -5.40
N VAL A 99 -5.90 11.03 -4.45
CA VAL A 99 -6.78 10.98 -3.28
C VAL A 99 -8.01 11.84 -3.52
N THR A 100 -9.19 11.24 -3.43
CA THR A 100 -10.49 11.90 -3.55
C THR A 100 -11.00 12.38 -2.20
N GLU A 101 -12.07 13.19 -2.18
CA GLU A 101 -12.74 13.59 -0.93
C GLU A 101 -13.21 12.39 -0.11
N GLN A 102 -13.75 11.36 -0.77
CA GLN A 102 -14.14 10.13 -0.11
C GLN A 102 -12.96 9.44 0.55
N MET A 103 -11.83 9.29 -0.15
CA MET A 103 -10.62 8.71 0.44
C MET A 103 -10.09 9.56 1.61
N MET A 104 -10.18 10.89 1.56
CA MET A 104 -9.82 11.75 2.69
C MET A 104 -10.70 11.50 3.92
N GLN A 105 -12.00 11.27 3.72
CA GLN A 105 -12.93 10.89 4.80
C GLN A 105 -12.57 9.52 5.38
N GLU A 106 -12.27 8.53 4.55
CA GLU A 106 -11.85 7.21 5.00
C GLU A 106 -10.49 7.25 5.75
N ILE A 107 -9.54 8.09 5.31
CA ILE A 107 -8.27 8.33 6.02
C ILE A 107 -8.54 8.91 7.42
N ALA A 108 -9.42 9.90 7.51
CA ALA A 108 -9.79 10.51 8.79
C ALA A 108 -10.53 9.51 9.71
N GLU A 109 -11.39 8.68 9.14
CA GLU A 109 -12.12 7.62 9.84
C GLU A 109 -11.17 6.59 10.44
N VAL A 110 -10.32 5.95 9.61
CA VAL A 110 -9.41 4.88 10.11
C VAL A 110 -8.41 5.41 11.14
N ARG A 111 -7.99 6.66 11.01
CA ARG A 111 -7.13 7.33 11.99
C ARG A 111 -7.84 7.54 13.33
N SER A 112 -9.00 8.17 13.31
CA SER A 112 -9.73 8.55 14.53
C SER A 112 -10.33 7.34 15.24
N GLN A 113 -10.92 6.42 14.50
CA GLN A 113 -11.61 5.27 15.06
C GLN A 113 -10.66 4.14 15.43
N LYS A 114 -9.76 3.77 14.52
CA LYS A 114 -8.92 2.58 14.62
C LYS A 114 -7.47 2.87 15.01
N GLY A 115 -7.02 4.14 14.97
CA GLY A 115 -5.61 4.50 15.17
C GLY A 115 -4.69 4.04 14.04
N THR A 116 -5.25 3.66 12.89
CA THR A 116 -4.47 3.30 11.69
C THR A 116 -3.87 4.55 11.09
N LYS A 117 -2.58 4.52 10.77
CA LYS A 117 -1.88 5.59 10.09
C LYS A 117 -1.90 5.39 8.59
N VAL A 118 -2.06 6.47 7.84
CA VAL A 118 -2.02 6.42 6.37
C VAL A 118 -0.83 7.22 5.89
N VAL A 119 0.07 6.54 5.19
CA VAL A 119 1.30 7.07 4.63
C VAL A 119 1.37 6.75 3.13
N PHE A 120 2.36 7.28 2.44
CA PHE A 120 2.61 6.93 1.05
C PHE A 120 4.10 6.74 0.80
N GLN A 121 4.45 6.16 -0.35
CA GLN A 121 5.83 5.87 -0.73
C GLN A 121 6.30 6.80 -1.85
N ILE A 122 7.49 7.39 -1.68
CA ILE A 122 8.25 8.07 -2.73
C ILE A 122 9.43 7.17 -3.07
N SER A 123 9.43 6.58 -4.28
CA SER A 123 10.48 5.68 -4.72
C SER A 123 11.41 6.37 -5.70
N PHE A 124 12.70 6.44 -5.37
CA PHE A 124 13.74 6.97 -6.25
C PHE A 124 13.78 6.23 -7.60
N ASP A 125 13.68 4.90 -7.58
CA ASP A 125 13.71 4.09 -8.80
C ASP A 125 12.48 4.36 -9.68
N ALA A 126 11.30 4.51 -9.07
CA ALA A 126 10.08 4.86 -9.80
C ALA A 126 10.17 6.28 -10.42
N LEU A 127 10.76 7.25 -9.71
CA LEU A 127 10.99 8.59 -10.24
C LEU A 127 11.97 8.56 -11.41
N LYS A 128 13.02 7.76 -11.33
CA LYS A 128 13.98 7.58 -12.43
C LYS A 128 13.30 6.97 -13.67
N MET A 129 12.47 5.96 -13.49
CA MET A 129 11.68 5.36 -14.59
C MET A 129 10.71 6.36 -15.20
N ALA A 130 10.03 7.16 -14.39
CA ALA A 130 9.12 8.22 -14.85
C ALA A 130 9.86 9.28 -15.66
N TYR A 131 11.04 9.71 -15.21
CA TYR A 131 11.89 10.64 -15.93
C TYR A 131 12.30 10.10 -17.32
N GLU A 132 12.81 8.88 -17.38
CA GLU A 132 13.24 8.26 -18.64
C GLU A 132 12.06 8.10 -19.62
N THR A 133 10.88 7.76 -19.11
CA THR A 133 9.65 7.66 -19.90
C THR A 133 9.25 9.02 -20.48
N GLN A 134 9.26 10.07 -19.65
CA GLN A 134 8.95 11.44 -20.10
C GLN A 134 9.98 11.96 -21.09
N LYS A 135 11.28 11.72 -20.84
CA LYS A 135 12.37 12.10 -21.74
C LYS A 135 12.22 11.42 -23.09
N LYS A 136 11.95 10.11 -23.11
CA LYS A 136 11.70 9.37 -24.35
C LYS A 136 10.50 9.91 -25.12
N ALA A 137 9.40 10.19 -24.45
CA ALA A 137 8.22 10.77 -25.07
C ALA A 137 8.47 12.19 -25.61
N PHE A 138 9.27 13.00 -24.90
CA PHE A 138 9.67 14.33 -25.34
C PHE A 138 10.54 14.28 -26.60
N MET A 139 11.55 13.42 -26.61
CA MET A 139 12.48 13.27 -27.72
C MET A 139 11.85 12.62 -28.97
N ALA A 140 10.76 11.88 -28.81
CA ALA A 140 10.03 11.28 -29.93
C ALA A 140 9.24 12.30 -30.77
N LYS A 141 9.04 13.53 -30.27
CA LYS A 141 8.30 14.57 -30.97
C LYS A 141 9.22 15.35 -31.92
N PRO A 142 8.91 15.44 -33.22
CA PRO A 142 9.75 16.16 -34.20
C PRO A 142 10.07 17.62 -33.83
N GLU A 143 9.11 18.31 -33.20
CA GLU A 143 9.26 19.69 -32.74
C GLU A 143 10.29 19.86 -31.60
N ASN A 144 10.75 18.76 -31.01
CA ASN A 144 11.74 18.74 -29.94
C ASN A 144 13.13 18.28 -30.40
N ALA A 145 13.33 17.99 -31.70
CA ALA A 145 14.58 17.41 -32.22
C ALA A 145 15.86 18.20 -31.82
N ASN A 146 15.74 19.51 -31.65
CA ASN A 146 16.85 20.41 -31.29
C ASN A 146 16.70 20.96 -29.85
N LYS A 147 15.76 20.43 -29.03
CA LYS A 147 15.55 20.89 -27.65
C LYS A 147 16.18 19.93 -26.67
N LYS A 148 16.74 20.50 -25.62
CA LYS A 148 17.25 19.72 -24.49
C LYS A 148 16.10 19.43 -23.52
N PHE A 149 15.94 18.16 -23.12
CA PHE A 149 15.07 17.81 -21.99
C PHE A 149 15.73 18.25 -20.69
N ARG A 150 14.95 18.56 -19.67
CA ARG A 150 15.49 18.92 -18.35
C ARG A 150 16.37 17.80 -17.78
N ASP A 151 17.33 18.13 -16.95
CA ASP A 151 18.18 17.14 -16.29
C ASP A 151 17.42 16.35 -15.21
N PHE A 152 17.98 15.19 -14.85
CA PHE A 152 17.33 14.29 -13.90
C PHE A 152 17.30 14.89 -12.49
N ASN A 153 18.34 15.60 -12.07
CA ASN A 153 18.40 16.17 -10.74
C ASN A 153 17.30 17.21 -10.50
N GLY A 154 17.13 18.16 -11.42
CA GLY A 154 16.04 19.13 -11.38
C GLY A 154 14.66 18.45 -11.37
N PHE A 155 14.48 17.38 -12.18
CA PHE A 155 13.24 16.60 -12.15
C PHE A 155 13.03 15.94 -10.78
N LEU A 156 14.06 15.34 -10.21
CA LEU A 156 14.01 14.63 -8.93
C LEU A 156 13.58 15.57 -7.80
N VAL A 157 14.31 16.68 -7.65
CA VAL A 157 14.07 17.69 -6.60
C VAL A 157 12.65 18.25 -6.68
N ASP A 158 12.20 18.67 -7.87
CA ASP A 158 10.86 19.21 -8.07
C ASP A 158 9.77 18.18 -7.74
N THR A 159 9.97 16.93 -8.20
CA THR A 159 8.95 15.89 -8.03
C THR A 159 8.86 15.43 -6.58
N VAL A 160 9.99 15.26 -5.90
CA VAL A 160 10.01 14.89 -4.47
C VAL A 160 9.34 15.98 -3.62
N ASN A 161 9.68 17.25 -3.84
CA ASN A 161 9.05 18.36 -3.12
C ASN A 161 7.54 18.43 -3.39
N THR A 162 7.12 18.23 -4.64
CA THR A 162 5.69 18.18 -5.00
C THR A 162 4.97 17.05 -4.27
N GLN A 163 5.58 15.86 -4.22
CA GLN A 163 4.96 14.72 -3.53
C GLN A 163 4.95 14.90 -2.01
N LEU A 164 5.99 15.48 -1.41
CA LEU A 164 6.01 15.79 0.03
C LEU A 164 4.91 16.79 0.41
N HIS A 165 4.56 17.71 -0.49
CA HIS A 165 3.42 18.63 -0.25
C HIS A 165 2.07 17.89 -0.16
N PHE A 166 1.93 16.67 -0.69
CA PHE A 166 0.72 15.88 -0.51
C PHE A 166 0.44 15.53 0.95
N ILE A 167 1.46 15.54 1.83
CA ILE A 167 1.29 15.26 3.24
C ILE A 167 0.34 16.27 3.87
N ASP A 168 0.53 17.55 3.60
CA ASP A 168 -0.33 18.60 4.11
C ASP A 168 -1.66 18.63 3.36
N LYS A 169 -1.62 18.51 2.03
CA LYS A 169 -2.80 18.56 1.16
C LYS A 169 -3.84 17.50 1.50
N TYR A 170 -3.42 16.27 1.76
CA TYR A 170 -4.30 15.13 2.01
C TYR A 170 -4.23 14.64 3.46
N ASN A 171 -3.52 15.39 4.32
CA ASN A 171 -3.34 15.09 5.73
C ASN A 171 -2.84 13.66 5.98
N TYR A 172 -1.79 13.24 5.28
CA TYR A 172 -1.10 11.99 5.55
C TYR A 172 -0.38 12.02 6.91
N ASP A 173 -0.18 10.85 7.50
CA ASP A 173 0.52 10.70 8.78
C ASP A 173 2.05 10.70 8.62
N GLY A 174 2.54 10.52 7.40
CA GLY A 174 3.96 10.49 7.09
C GLY A 174 4.27 10.00 5.67
N VAL A 175 5.53 9.67 5.45
CA VAL A 175 6.06 9.24 4.15
C VAL A 175 7.07 8.11 4.30
N ILE A 176 7.09 7.20 3.31
CA ILE A 176 8.15 6.21 3.11
C ILE A 176 9.06 6.73 1.99
N MET A 177 10.33 6.98 2.32
CA MET A 177 11.36 7.30 1.34
C MET A 177 12.06 6.02 0.92
N ASP A 178 11.81 5.59 -0.32
CA ASP A 178 12.37 4.36 -0.88
C ASP A 178 13.58 4.67 -1.74
N PHE A 179 14.76 4.30 -1.21
CA PHE A 179 16.05 4.49 -1.85
C PHE A 179 16.88 3.22 -1.81
N ASN A 180 16.94 2.51 -2.93
CA ASN A 180 17.80 1.35 -3.09
C ASN A 180 19.24 1.77 -3.44
N ALA A 181 19.97 2.23 -2.44
CA ALA A 181 21.36 2.65 -2.59
C ALA A 181 22.20 1.58 -3.29
N LYS A 182 23.01 1.99 -4.25
CA LYS A 182 23.89 1.10 -5.00
C LYS A 182 25.17 0.81 -4.23
N LEU A 183 25.69 -0.39 -4.43
CA LEU A 183 27.05 -0.70 -3.98
C LEU A 183 28.04 0.12 -4.83
N THR A 184 28.75 1.03 -4.18
CA THR A 184 29.66 1.95 -4.87
C THR A 184 31.06 1.37 -5.12
N TYR A 185 31.36 0.17 -4.62
CA TYR A 185 32.69 -0.45 -4.67
C TYR A 185 33.24 -0.65 -6.09
N TYR A 186 32.35 -0.93 -7.05
CA TYR A 186 32.74 -1.19 -8.44
C TYR A 186 32.55 0.02 -9.36
N LEU A 187 32.21 1.18 -8.81
CA LEU A 187 32.02 2.41 -9.57
C LEU A 187 33.34 3.15 -9.73
N THR A 188 33.49 3.83 -10.86
CA THR A 188 34.58 4.84 -11.03
C THR A 188 34.35 6.02 -10.08
N ASP A 189 35.37 6.82 -9.83
CA ASP A 189 35.26 7.97 -8.93
C ASP A 189 34.23 8.97 -9.40
N ALA A 190 34.05 9.16 -10.71
CA ALA A 190 33.00 10.04 -11.27
C ALA A 190 31.60 9.47 -11.03
N GLU A 191 31.38 8.18 -11.31
CA GLU A 191 30.10 7.51 -11.08
C GLU A 191 29.75 7.46 -9.59
N LYS A 192 30.75 7.29 -8.73
CA LYS A 192 30.58 7.32 -7.28
C LYS A 192 30.17 8.71 -6.79
N ALA A 193 30.82 9.77 -7.29
CA ALA A 193 30.49 11.14 -6.95
C ALA A 193 29.04 11.48 -7.39
N GLU A 194 28.66 11.07 -8.60
CA GLU A 194 27.28 11.25 -9.09
C GLU A 194 26.26 10.49 -8.23
N ALA A 195 26.52 9.23 -7.89
CA ALA A 195 25.64 8.43 -7.04
C ALA A 195 25.44 9.05 -5.65
N ILE A 196 26.53 9.57 -5.03
CA ILE A 196 26.49 10.25 -3.74
C ILE A 196 25.73 11.58 -3.84
N ALA A 197 25.92 12.34 -4.92
CA ALA A 197 25.18 13.59 -5.14
C ALA A 197 23.66 13.33 -5.23
N LEU A 198 23.23 12.36 -6.02
CA LEU A 198 21.82 11.97 -6.14
C LEU A 198 21.25 11.43 -4.82
N GLU A 199 22.03 10.66 -4.06
CA GLU A 199 21.66 10.23 -2.71
C GLU A 199 21.43 11.43 -1.79
N ASN A 200 22.37 12.36 -1.76
CA ASN A 200 22.30 13.55 -0.92
C ASN A 200 21.10 14.43 -1.28
N ASP A 201 20.80 14.60 -2.57
CA ASP A 201 19.66 15.37 -3.02
C ASP A 201 18.33 14.71 -2.59
N PHE A 202 18.20 13.40 -2.81
CA PHE A 202 16.97 12.68 -2.46
C PHE A 202 16.76 12.56 -0.94
N LEU A 203 17.79 12.14 -0.21
CA LEU A 203 17.71 11.95 1.24
C LEU A 203 17.81 13.28 2.00
N GLY A 204 18.55 14.27 1.47
CA GLY A 204 18.65 15.60 2.05
C GLY A 204 17.31 16.32 2.09
N ILE A 205 16.53 16.27 1.00
CA ILE A 205 15.15 16.80 0.97
C ILE A 205 14.31 16.15 2.08
N SER A 206 14.44 14.84 2.28
CA SER A 206 13.71 14.09 3.31
C SER A 206 14.09 14.53 4.72
N LYS A 207 15.38 14.79 4.95
CA LYS A 207 15.91 15.26 6.22
C LYS A 207 15.38 16.67 6.56
N ASP A 208 15.49 17.60 5.61
CA ASP A 208 14.98 18.96 5.75
C ASP A 208 13.45 18.98 5.95
N TRP A 209 12.75 18.09 5.25
CA TRP A 209 11.31 17.93 5.45
C TRP A 209 10.98 17.44 6.87
N LYS A 210 11.68 16.40 7.35
CA LYS A 210 11.44 15.82 8.69
C LYS A 210 11.74 16.81 9.81
N GLU A 211 12.75 17.66 9.67
CA GLU A 211 13.07 18.70 10.64
C GLU A 211 11.94 19.72 10.81
N ARG A 212 11.20 20.00 9.72
CA ARG A 212 10.04 20.92 9.72
C ARG A 212 8.73 20.24 10.14
N HIS A 213 8.63 18.92 10.00
CA HIS A 213 7.42 18.13 10.27
C HIS A 213 7.69 17.07 11.34
N LYS A 214 8.03 17.52 12.56
CA LYS A 214 8.41 16.63 13.67
C LYS A 214 7.29 15.69 14.11
N ASP A 215 6.03 16.09 13.93
CA ASP A 215 4.82 15.33 14.23
C ASP A 215 4.49 14.26 13.19
N LYS A 216 5.03 14.38 11.97
CA LYS A 216 4.82 13.40 10.89
C LYS A 216 5.87 12.29 10.93
N GLU A 217 5.52 11.12 10.45
CA GLU A 217 6.44 9.98 10.44
C GLU A 217 7.29 9.93 9.18
N LEU A 218 8.57 9.67 9.37
CA LEU A 218 9.50 9.31 8.31
C LEU A 218 9.80 7.82 8.44
N ILE A 219 9.59 7.08 7.36
CA ILE A 219 9.96 5.68 7.23
C ILE A 219 10.97 5.60 6.07
N MET A 220 12.06 4.90 6.29
CA MET A 220 13.04 4.67 5.24
C MET A 220 12.88 3.26 4.68
N MET A 221 12.99 3.10 3.37
CA MET A 221 12.94 1.81 2.69
C MET A 221 14.15 1.66 1.78
N GLY A 222 14.74 0.47 1.72
CA GLY A 222 15.83 0.17 0.81
C GLY A 222 16.97 -0.62 1.46
N ARG A 223 18.20 -0.29 1.04
CA ARG A 223 19.44 -0.99 1.47
C ARG A 223 20.30 -0.08 2.34
N PRO A 224 20.00 0.06 3.64
CA PRO A 224 20.65 1.04 4.51
C PRO A 224 22.17 0.86 4.62
N GLN A 225 22.66 -0.37 4.43
CA GLN A 225 24.11 -0.65 4.46
C GLN A 225 24.90 0.07 3.36
N HIS A 226 24.26 0.44 2.25
CA HIS A 226 24.89 1.10 1.12
C HIS A 226 24.74 2.62 1.13
N VAL A 227 23.89 3.16 1.99
CA VAL A 227 23.70 4.61 2.15
C VAL A 227 24.94 5.23 2.76
N THR A 228 25.39 6.35 2.19
CA THR A 228 26.62 7.05 2.63
C THR A 228 26.38 7.79 3.94
N ASP A 229 25.40 8.69 4.00
CA ASP A 229 25.00 9.39 5.23
C ASP A 229 23.85 8.66 5.93
N LYS A 230 24.19 7.94 7.00
CA LYS A 230 23.22 7.17 7.79
C LYS A 230 22.52 7.97 8.89
N SER A 231 22.82 9.28 9.03
CA SER A 231 22.27 10.11 10.10
C SER A 231 20.76 10.19 10.10
N LEU A 232 20.14 10.07 8.90
CA LEU A 232 18.70 10.09 8.74
C LEU A 232 18.00 8.88 9.37
N PHE A 233 18.66 7.74 9.48
CA PHE A 233 18.05 6.53 10.06
C PHE A 233 17.71 6.67 11.55
N ALA A 234 18.41 7.53 12.28
CA ALA A 234 18.08 7.83 13.66
C ALA A 234 16.69 8.49 13.79
N GLN A 235 16.33 9.32 12.79
CA GLN A 235 15.04 10.02 12.74
C GLN A 235 13.90 9.16 12.15
N ALA A 236 14.25 8.10 11.44
CA ALA A 236 13.27 7.19 10.86
C ALA A 236 12.55 6.39 11.96
N ARG A 237 11.22 6.25 11.81
CA ARG A 237 10.41 5.40 12.68
C ARG A 237 10.71 3.93 12.45
N TYR A 238 10.81 3.51 11.18
CA TYR A 238 11.12 2.16 10.75
C TYR A 238 12.09 2.16 9.57
N LEU A 239 12.80 1.05 9.41
CA LEU A 239 13.65 0.74 8.27
C LEU A 239 13.08 -0.47 7.56
N VAL A 240 12.47 -0.24 6.41
CA VAL A 240 11.84 -1.30 5.59
C VAL A 240 12.90 -1.93 4.71
N ILE A 241 13.17 -3.21 4.91
CA ILE A 241 14.12 -3.99 4.13
C ILE A 241 13.36 -4.71 3.01
N PRO A 242 13.69 -4.50 1.73
CA PRO A 242 12.97 -5.05 0.58
C PRO A 242 13.28 -6.54 0.39
N THR A 243 12.57 -7.41 1.10
CA THR A 243 12.73 -8.87 1.10
C THR A 243 11.66 -9.61 0.31
N GLN A 244 10.77 -8.89 -0.36
CA GLN A 244 9.59 -9.44 -1.04
C GLN A 244 9.92 -10.44 -2.17
N ASP A 245 11.12 -10.38 -2.73
CA ASP A 245 11.56 -11.24 -3.84
C ASP A 245 12.38 -12.46 -3.36
N GLU A 246 12.66 -12.54 -2.06
CA GLU A 246 13.39 -13.66 -1.48
C GLU A 246 12.55 -14.94 -1.53
N LYS A 247 13.25 -16.07 -1.70
CA LYS A 247 12.60 -17.38 -1.94
C LYS A 247 12.66 -18.32 -0.74
N SER A 248 13.20 -17.84 0.38
CA SER A 248 13.36 -18.62 1.62
C SER A 248 13.54 -17.73 2.84
N VAL A 249 13.36 -18.30 4.02
CA VAL A 249 13.70 -17.66 5.30
C VAL A 249 15.17 -17.25 5.36
N SER A 250 16.07 -18.11 4.83
CA SER A 250 17.52 -17.81 4.81
C SER A 250 17.85 -16.62 3.91
N GLY A 251 17.11 -16.43 2.81
CA GLY A 251 17.25 -15.25 1.97
C GLY A 251 16.83 -13.98 2.70
N VAL A 252 15.68 -14.01 3.38
CA VAL A 252 15.21 -12.90 4.22
C VAL A 252 16.24 -12.55 5.31
N ASP A 253 16.70 -13.54 6.06
CA ASP A 253 17.70 -13.35 7.13
C ASP A 253 19.03 -12.77 6.57
N TYR A 254 19.48 -13.25 5.43
CA TYR A 254 20.66 -12.74 4.76
C TYR A 254 20.52 -11.23 4.43
N PHE A 255 19.38 -10.81 3.88
CA PHE A 255 19.14 -9.40 3.56
C PHE A 255 19.10 -8.50 4.81
N VAL A 256 18.43 -8.95 5.87
CA VAL A 256 18.37 -8.21 7.13
C VAL A 256 19.73 -8.13 7.79
N ARG A 257 20.49 -9.23 7.84
CA ARG A 257 21.85 -9.22 8.43
C ARG A 257 22.83 -8.33 7.70
N ARG A 258 22.69 -8.15 6.39
CA ARG A 258 23.50 -7.19 5.64
C ARG A 258 23.26 -5.75 6.04
N ALA A 259 22.10 -5.44 6.60
CA ALA A 259 21.80 -4.11 7.12
C ALA A 259 22.44 -3.83 8.49
N LEU A 260 23.00 -4.84 9.17
CA LEU A 260 23.65 -4.71 10.47
C LEU A 260 25.07 -4.11 10.31
N VAL A 261 25.11 -2.83 10.00
CA VAL A 261 26.35 -2.07 9.88
C VAL A 261 26.30 -0.85 10.80
N GLU A 262 27.46 -0.30 11.12
CA GLU A 262 27.56 0.91 11.94
C GLU A 262 26.69 2.05 11.38
N GLY A 263 25.98 2.75 12.27
CA GLY A 263 25.07 3.83 11.94
C GLY A 263 23.66 3.41 11.52
N VAL A 264 23.38 2.10 11.43
CA VAL A 264 22.01 1.59 11.15
C VAL A 264 21.39 1.08 12.45
N PRO A 265 20.24 1.65 12.91
CA PRO A 265 19.51 1.14 14.07
C PRO A 265 19.04 -0.29 13.85
N THR A 266 19.22 -1.17 14.84
CA THR A 266 18.98 -2.62 14.72
C THR A 266 17.63 -3.06 15.30
N ASP A 267 16.82 -2.12 15.79
CA ASP A 267 15.54 -2.35 16.46
C ASP A 267 14.31 -1.89 15.63
N LYS A 268 14.52 -1.43 14.41
CA LYS A 268 13.49 -0.78 13.57
C LYS A 268 13.18 -1.51 12.28
N PHE A 269 13.67 -2.75 12.08
CA PHE A 269 13.52 -3.44 10.81
C PHE A 269 12.10 -3.93 10.57
N VAL A 270 11.56 -3.60 9.41
CA VAL A 270 10.32 -4.14 8.85
C VAL A 270 10.69 -4.87 7.56
N VAL A 271 10.25 -6.11 7.40
CA VAL A 271 10.52 -6.92 6.21
C VAL A 271 9.30 -7.01 5.32
N LEU A 272 9.49 -7.12 3.99
CA LEU A 272 8.40 -7.14 3.03
C LEU A 272 8.08 -8.54 2.54
N ALA A 273 6.80 -8.77 2.27
CA ALA A 273 6.27 -9.91 1.54
C ALA A 273 5.40 -9.44 0.36
N ASN A 274 5.45 -10.17 -0.75
CA ASN A 274 4.43 -10.05 -1.79
C ASN A 274 3.16 -10.81 -1.37
N ASN A 275 1.99 -10.25 -1.71
CA ASN A 275 0.77 -11.04 -1.80
C ASN A 275 0.86 -11.95 -3.04
N LYS A 276 -0.01 -12.97 -3.12
CA LYS A 276 -0.16 -13.73 -4.36
C LYS A 276 -0.64 -12.80 -5.48
N SER A 277 -0.22 -13.11 -6.71
CA SER A 277 -0.73 -12.41 -7.88
C SER A 277 -2.25 -12.59 -8.02
N ILE A 278 -2.92 -11.60 -8.60
CA ILE A 278 -4.31 -11.73 -9.06
C ILE A 278 -4.39 -12.58 -10.33
N ASP A 279 -3.31 -12.66 -11.10
CA ASP A 279 -3.18 -13.55 -12.23
C ASP A 279 -2.93 -14.98 -11.72
N GLU A 280 -3.92 -15.87 -11.86
CA GLU A 280 -3.86 -17.26 -11.41
C GLU A 280 -2.78 -18.08 -12.13
N THR A 281 -2.30 -17.62 -13.28
CA THR A 281 -1.20 -18.26 -14.01
C THR A 281 0.17 -17.94 -13.41
N ASP A 282 0.30 -16.86 -12.64
CA ASP A 282 1.50 -16.51 -11.89
C ASP A 282 1.57 -17.26 -10.56
N THR A 283 2.20 -18.42 -10.59
CA THR A 283 2.44 -19.27 -9.41
C THR A 283 3.74 -18.94 -8.65
N LYS A 284 4.42 -17.84 -9.01
CA LYS A 284 5.73 -17.45 -8.44
C LYS A 284 5.65 -16.26 -7.49
N THR A 285 4.84 -15.25 -7.83
CA THR A 285 4.67 -14.05 -7.00
C THR A 285 3.98 -14.39 -5.69
N GLY A 286 4.63 -14.07 -4.57
CA GLY A 286 4.11 -14.34 -3.23
C GLY A 286 4.27 -15.79 -2.76
N TYR A 287 5.01 -16.64 -3.49
CA TYR A 287 5.20 -18.05 -3.13
C TYR A 287 6.66 -18.43 -2.87
N TRP A 288 6.86 -19.31 -1.89
CA TRP A 288 8.04 -20.15 -1.68
C TRP A 288 7.66 -21.60 -2.02
N GLY A 289 8.00 -22.03 -3.22
CA GLY A 289 7.51 -23.29 -3.75
C GLY A 289 5.99 -23.31 -3.86
N LYS A 290 5.31 -24.15 -3.07
CA LYS A 290 3.83 -24.26 -3.05
C LYS A 290 3.17 -23.48 -1.90
N SER A 291 3.96 -22.85 -1.01
CA SER A 291 3.45 -22.16 0.18
C SER A 291 3.49 -20.65 -0.01
N LEU A 292 2.52 -19.93 0.55
CA LEU A 292 2.54 -18.47 0.58
C LEU A 292 3.75 -17.98 1.40
N ALA A 293 4.62 -17.20 0.76
CA ALA A 293 5.84 -16.66 1.36
C ALA A 293 5.56 -15.82 2.61
N MET A 294 4.46 -15.08 2.60
CA MET A 294 4.06 -14.20 3.71
C MET A 294 3.95 -14.93 5.05
N TYR A 295 3.55 -16.21 5.07
CA TYR A 295 3.48 -16.97 6.33
C TYR A 295 4.87 -17.36 6.86
N GLY A 296 5.81 -17.67 5.96
CA GLY A 296 7.20 -17.92 6.33
C GLY A 296 7.87 -16.66 6.86
N ILE A 297 7.63 -15.53 6.20
CA ILE A 297 8.12 -14.21 6.63
C ILE A 297 7.49 -13.81 7.97
N ALA A 298 6.18 -14.03 8.17
CA ALA A 298 5.53 -13.74 9.45
C ALA A 298 6.13 -14.54 10.62
N LYS A 299 6.41 -15.83 10.40
CA LYS A 299 7.09 -16.67 11.42
C LYS A 299 8.51 -16.17 11.70
N TYR A 300 9.23 -15.73 10.67
CA TYR A 300 10.53 -15.10 10.85
C TYR A 300 10.44 -13.83 11.70
N VAL A 301 9.48 -12.95 11.45
CA VAL A 301 9.27 -11.71 12.22
C VAL A 301 8.92 -12.00 13.68
N ALA A 302 8.15 -13.08 13.91
CA ALA A 302 7.73 -13.49 15.26
C ALA A 302 8.86 -14.14 16.08
N SER A 303 9.94 -14.61 15.42
CA SER A 303 11.05 -15.27 16.11
C SER A 303 12.05 -14.27 16.68
N ASP A 304 12.82 -14.72 17.69
CA ASP A 304 13.93 -13.94 18.24
C ASP A 304 15.15 -13.98 17.30
N HIS A 305 15.85 -12.86 17.23
CA HIS A 305 17.04 -12.71 16.41
C HIS A 305 18.22 -12.19 17.21
N THR A 306 19.40 -12.77 17.00
CA THR A 306 20.61 -12.31 17.68
C THR A 306 21.15 -11.03 16.98
N GLY A 307 21.23 -9.95 17.75
CA GLY A 307 21.84 -8.68 17.32
C GLY A 307 20.87 -7.69 16.66
N TYR A 308 19.60 -8.04 16.46
CA TYR A 308 18.58 -7.13 15.94
C TYR A 308 17.17 -7.56 16.31
N THR A 309 16.21 -6.67 16.07
CA THR A 309 14.77 -6.93 16.27
C THR A 309 14.01 -6.62 14.99
N CYS A 310 13.19 -7.57 14.52
CA CYS A 310 12.17 -7.25 13.53
C CYS A 310 11.03 -6.49 14.21
N ALA A 311 10.83 -5.24 13.83
CA ALA A 311 9.75 -4.41 14.35
C ALA A 311 8.38 -4.75 13.75
N GLY A 312 8.37 -5.43 12.59
CA GLY A 312 7.13 -5.84 11.93
C GLY A 312 7.36 -6.32 10.50
N MET A 313 6.26 -6.39 9.74
CA MET A 313 6.31 -6.71 8.32
C MET A 313 5.35 -5.86 7.51
N GLY A 314 5.60 -5.81 6.20
CA GLY A 314 4.74 -5.21 5.21
C GLY A 314 4.25 -6.23 4.19
N LEU A 315 3.01 -6.06 3.73
CA LEU A 315 2.42 -6.85 2.66
C LEU A 315 2.14 -5.95 1.45
N LEU A 316 2.79 -6.24 0.33
CA LEU A 316 2.56 -5.54 -0.93
C LEU A 316 1.24 -6.03 -1.55
N SER A 317 0.54 -5.14 -2.27
CA SER A 317 -0.75 -5.42 -2.92
C SER A 317 -1.78 -6.02 -1.95
N ALA A 318 -1.89 -5.44 -0.75
CA ALA A 318 -2.72 -5.99 0.32
C ALA A 318 -4.20 -6.08 -0.06
N ASN A 319 -4.73 -5.15 -0.87
CA ASN A 319 -6.12 -5.14 -1.33
C ASN A 319 -6.50 -6.36 -2.19
N VAL A 320 -5.53 -7.06 -2.80
CA VAL A 320 -5.79 -8.33 -3.51
C VAL A 320 -6.28 -9.43 -2.55
N ASP A 321 -5.91 -9.36 -1.26
CA ASP A 321 -6.35 -10.34 -0.25
C ASP A 321 -7.80 -10.14 0.23
N TYR A 322 -8.48 -9.08 -0.23
CA TYR A 322 -9.87 -8.82 0.17
C TYR A 322 -10.80 -9.95 -0.20
N TYR A 323 -10.66 -10.47 -1.44
CA TYR A 323 -11.62 -11.41 -2.00
C TYR A 323 -11.39 -12.84 -1.50
N ASN A 324 -12.33 -13.33 -0.70
CA ASN A 324 -12.38 -14.71 -0.24
C ASN A 324 -13.82 -15.14 0.01
N ALA A 325 -14.14 -16.41 -0.21
CA ALA A 325 -15.48 -16.96 -0.04
C ALA A 325 -15.95 -16.98 1.42
N SER A 326 -15.02 -17.01 2.39
CA SER A 326 -15.36 -17.17 3.81
C SER A 326 -15.38 -15.86 4.58
N PHE A 327 -14.36 -15.02 4.39
CA PHE A 327 -14.23 -13.71 5.05
C PHE A 327 -13.15 -12.87 4.36
N THR A 328 -13.20 -11.56 4.58
CA THR A 328 -12.28 -10.61 3.95
C THR A 328 -10.88 -10.66 4.54
N TYR A 329 -9.86 -10.48 3.72
CA TYR A 329 -8.44 -10.43 4.10
C TYR A 329 -7.94 -11.66 4.90
N PRO A 330 -8.21 -12.92 4.47
CA PRO A 330 -7.88 -14.09 5.26
C PRO A 330 -6.39 -14.24 5.54
N ASN A 331 -5.55 -13.97 4.52
CA ASN A 331 -4.11 -14.13 4.65
C ASN A 331 -3.50 -13.02 5.50
N LEU A 332 -3.91 -11.76 5.29
CA LEU A 332 -3.45 -10.62 6.07
C LEU A 332 -3.81 -10.78 7.56
N ARG A 333 -5.06 -11.19 7.87
CA ARG A 333 -5.49 -11.48 9.25
C ARG A 333 -4.66 -12.60 9.87
N LYS A 334 -4.39 -13.67 9.13
CA LYS A 334 -3.56 -14.78 9.59
C LYS A 334 -2.11 -14.34 9.83
N VAL A 335 -1.54 -13.53 8.95
CA VAL A 335 -0.20 -12.94 9.14
C VAL A 335 -0.15 -12.13 10.43
N ILE A 336 -1.11 -11.25 10.67
CA ILE A 336 -1.20 -10.45 11.91
C ILE A 336 -1.24 -11.36 13.13
N SER A 337 -2.02 -12.45 13.11
CA SER A 337 -2.10 -13.39 14.22
C SER A 337 -0.81 -14.19 14.47
N ILE A 338 0.03 -14.36 13.43
CA ILE A 338 1.34 -15.02 13.56
C ILE A 338 2.36 -14.07 14.20
N ILE A 339 2.42 -12.81 13.74
CA ILE A 339 3.39 -11.85 14.26
C ILE A 339 3.02 -11.30 15.65
N ASN A 340 1.75 -11.34 15.99
CA ASN A 340 1.20 -10.92 17.31
C ASN A 340 0.24 -11.99 17.83
N PRO A 341 0.75 -13.12 18.32
CA PRO A 341 -0.09 -14.17 18.85
C PRO A 341 -0.82 -13.68 20.10
N THR A 342 -2.13 -13.91 20.16
CA THR A 342 -2.90 -13.69 21.38
C THR A 342 -2.38 -14.63 22.46
N VAL A 343 -1.94 -14.09 23.59
CA VAL A 343 -1.60 -14.91 24.76
C VAL A 343 -2.89 -15.62 25.19
N LYS A 344 -2.92 -16.94 25.08
CA LYS A 344 -4.00 -17.73 25.70
C LYS A 344 -3.73 -17.71 27.18
N GLU A 345 -4.59 -17.02 27.93
CA GLU A 345 -4.68 -17.14 29.38
C GLU A 345 -5.07 -18.56 29.76
#